data_e701f6c7680d5e7a583fba8f4bcef67e
#
_entry.id   e701f6c7680d5e7a583fba8f4bcef67e
#
_cell.length_a   1.000
_cell.length_b   1.000
_cell.length_c   1.000
_cell.angle_alpha   90.00
_cell.angle_beta   90.00
_cell.angle_gamma   90.00
#
_symmetry.space_group_name_H-M   'P 1'
#
loop_
_entity.id
_entity.type
_entity.pdbx_description
1 polymer ?
#
loop_
_entity_poly.entity_id
_entity_poly.type
_entity_poly.pdbx_seq_one_letter_code
_entity_poly.pdbx_strand_id
1 'polypeptide(L)'
;TPDTAYFTLDGMFKQQLYETATNLTVNHIINYNYHSEWKIPIAPEAYRRDLKLFGDQYSNFNAGKILLYLEGFAGLDYSIPDDNLTIIPSFPDEWDWMELRLPIKNSWTRIRYNHDEVVVENSPLRVIKKQRID
;
A
#
# COMPACT_ATOMS: atom_id res chain seq x y z
N THR A 1 -2.47 0.09 -17.37
CA THR A 1 -3.13 -0.97 -16.59
C THR A 1 -2.77 -0.84 -15.12
N PRO A 2 -3.57 -1.38 -14.17
CA PRO A 2 -3.29 -1.31 -12.73
C PRO A 2 -2.00 -2.03 -12.31
N ASP A 3 -1.64 -3.12 -12.96
CA ASP A 3 -0.38 -3.84 -12.73
C ASP A 3 0.84 -3.00 -13.14
N THR A 4 0.79 -2.35 -14.29
CA THR A 4 1.85 -1.42 -14.70
C THR A 4 1.98 -0.25 -13.71
N ALA A 5 0.86 0.29 -13.23
CA ALA A 5 0.86 1.33 -12.21
C ALA A 5 1.48 0.81 -10.90
N TYR A 6 1.14 -0.41 -10.48
CA TYR A 6 1.76 -1.03 -9.31
C TYR A 6 3.28 -1.10 -9.43
N PHE A 7 3.81 -1.69 -10.51
CA PHE A 7 5.26 -1.80 -10.69
C PHE A 7 5.98 -0.45 -10.72
N THR A 8 5.34 0.56 -11.33
CA THR A 8 5.91 1.91 -11.38
C THR A 8 5.94 2.54 -10.00
N LEU A 9 4.83 2.49 -9.27
CA LEU A 9 4.70 3.11 -7.95
C LEU A 9 5.53 2.37 -6.89
N ASP A 10 5.56 1.04 -6.92
CA ASP A 10 6.43 0.23 -6.08
C ASP A 10 7.92 0.59 -6.30
N GLY A 11 8.32 0.71 -7.58
CA GLY A 11 9.65 1.17 -7.93
C GLY A 11 9.97 2.56 -7.37
N MET A 12 8.99 3.48 -7.37
CA MET A 12 9.17 4.83 -6.81
C MET A 12 9.33 4.76 -5.27
N PHE A 13 8.53 3.97 -4.56
CA PHE A 13 8.70 3.74 -3.11
C PHE A 13 10.10 3.17 -2.80
N LYS A 14 10.55 2.18 -3.56
CA LYS A 14 11.89 1.58 -3.41
C LYS A 14 13.03 2.55 -3.71
N GLN A 15 12.80 3.54 -4.57
CA GLN A 15 13.74 4.63 -4.84
C GLN A 15 13.59 5.82 -3.87
N GLN A 16 12.80 5.66 -2.81
CA GLN A 16 12.57 6.67 -1.78
C GLN A 16 11.89 7.95 -2.28
N LEU A 17 11.15 7.88 -3.39
CA LEU A 17 10.31 8.97 -3.91
C LEU A 17 8.94 8.95 -3.22
N TYR A 18 8.94 8.95 -1.89
CA TYR A 18 7.78 8.65 -1.06
C TYR A 18 6.60 9.59 -1.30
N GLU A 19 6.82 10.90 -1.25
CA GLU A 19 5.76 11.90 -1.44
C GLU A 19 5.10 11.75 -2.81
N THR A 20 5.91 11.67 -3.87
CA THR A 20 5.40 11.53 -5.23
C THR A 20 4.67 10.20 -5.40
N ALA A 21 5.22 9.10 -4.90
CA ALA A 21 4.59 7.78 -4.99
C ALA A 21 3.26 7.73 -4.21
N THR A 22 3.22 8.31 -3.01
CA THR A 22 2.01 8.40 -2.19
C THR A 22 0.92 9.21 -2.89
N ASN A 23 1.24 10.40 -3.36
CA ASN A 23 0.30 11.28 -4.07
C ASN A 23 -0.25 10.63 -5.35
N LEU A 24 0.60 9.99 -6.13
CA LEU A 24 0.19 9.27 -7.33
C LEU A 24 -0.69 8.06 -6.99
N THR A 25 -0.38 7.33 -5.93
CA THR A 25 -1.19 6.18 -5.50
C THR A 25 -2.58 6.64 -5.05
N VAL A 26 -2.68 7.69 -4.25
CA VAL A 26 -3.98 8.27 -3.85
C VAL A 26 -4.77 8.73 -5.07
N ASN A 27 -4.17 9.53 -5.93
CA ASN A 27 -4.87 10.16 -7.04
C ASN A 27 -5.23 9.19 -8.15
N HIS A 28 -4.35 8.25 -8.50
CA HIS A 28 -4.57 7.34 -9.63
C HIS A 28 -5.18 5.99 -9.26
N ILE A 29 -5.03 5.54 -8.02
CA ILE A 29 -5.56 4.25 -7.61
C ILE A 29 -6.80 4.43 -6.73
N ILE A 30 -6.67 5.19 -5.65
CA ILE A 30 -7.74 5.30 -4.66
C ILE A 30 -8.87 6.17 -5.18
N ASN A 31 -8.59 7.42 -5.55
CA ASN A 31 -9.62 8.36 -6.01
C ASN A 31 -10.30 7.86 -7.28
N TYR A 32 -9.54 7.23 -8.18
CA TYR A 32 -10.12 6.68 -9.40
C TYR A 32 -11.15 5.59 -9.11
N ASN A 33 -10.84 4.67 -8.19
CA ASN A 33 -11.77 3.61 -7.82
C ASN A 33 -13.04 4.12 -7.13
N TYR A 34 -12.90 5.14 -6.26
CA TYR A 34 -14.04 5.69 -5.53
C TYR A 34 -14.91 6.63 -6.38
N HIS A 35 -14.33 7.35 -7.32
CA HIS A 35 -15.03 8.33 -8.17
C HIS A 35 -15.39 7.79 -9.56
N SER A 36 -15.01 6.54 -9.88
CA SER A 36 -15.40 5.89 -11.12
C SER A 36 -16.90 5.58 -11.17
N GLU A 37 -17.40 5.29 -12.35
CA GLU A 37 -18.79 4.91 -12.56
C GLU A 37 -19.20 3.64 -11.79
N TRP A 38 -18.26 2.74 -11.51
CA TRP A 38 -18.55 1.50 -10.78
C TRP A 38 -18.70 1.70 -9.27
N LYS A 39 -18.10 2.75 -8.70
CA LYS A 39 -18.15 3.09 -7.27
C LYS A 39 -17.83 1.94 -6.32
N ILE A 40 -16.99 1.02 -6.76
CA ILE A 40 -16.58 -0.17 -6.02
C ILE A 40 -15.05 -0.27 -6.05
N PRO A 41 -14.41 -0.79 -5.00
CA PRO A 41 -12.96 -0.86 -4.89
C PRO A 41 -12.37 -2.01 -5.72
N ILE A 42 -12.85 -2.20 -6.93
CA ILE A 42 -12.37 -3.23 -7.86
C ILE A 42 -11.49 -2.57 -8.91
N ALA A 43 -10.34 -3.18 -9.18
CA ALA A 43 -9.46 -2.71 -10.23
C ALA A 43 -9.94 -3.21 -11.60
N PRO A 44 -10.17 -2.31 -12.56
CA PRO A 44 -10.49 -2.66 -13.94
C PRO A 44 -9.23 -3.10 -14.70
N GLU A 45 -9.39 -3.63 -15.89
CA GLU A 45 -8.28 -3.92 -16.80
C GLU A 45 -7.49 -2.64 -17.15
N ALA A 46 -8.19 -1.53 -17.36
CA ALA A 46 -7.56 -0.26 -17.66
C ALA A 46 -8.37 0.93 -17.12
N TYR A 47 -7.65 2.02 -16.83
CA TYR A 47 -8.22 3.31 -16.48
C TYR A 47 -8.23 4.23 -17.70
N ARG A 48 -9.33 4.95 -17.89
CA ARG A 48 -9.46 5.97 -18.94
C ARG A 48 -9.42 7.38 -18.34
N ARG A 49 -8.99 8.34 -19.15
CA ARG A 49 -8.91 9.77 -18.71
C ARG A 49 -10.27 10.37 -18.35
N ASP A 50 -11.36 9.84 -18.92
CA ASP A 50 -12.73 10.29 -18.66
C ASP A 50 -13.35 9.62 -17.41
N LEU A 51 -12.54 9.02 -16.55
CA LEU A 51 -12.96 8.27 -15.36
C LEU A 51 -13.83 7.05 -15.65
N LYS A 52 -13.94 6.65 -16.90
CA LYS A 52 -14.61 5.41 -17.27
C LYS A 52 -13.66 4.24 -17.14
N LEU A 53 -14.20 3.16 -16.65
CA LEU A 53 -13.47 1.90 -16.52
C LEU A 53 -13.56 1.13 -17.84
N PHE A 54 -12.54 0.38 -18.17
CA PHE A 54 -12.46 -0.38 -19.40
C PHE A 54 -12.00 -1.82 -19.12
N GLY A 55 -12.59 -2.75 -19.85
CA GLY A 55 -12.27 -4.17 -19.78
C GLY A 55 -12.89 -4.89 -18.58
N ASP A 56 -12.40 -6.09 -18.35
CA ASP A 56 -12.88 -6.97 -17.31
C ASP A 56 -12.21 -6.69 -15.95
N GLN A 57 -12.73 -7.34 -14.92
CA GLN A 57 -12.20 -7.27 -13.57
C GLN A 57 -11.25 -8.44 -13.34
N TYR A 58 -9.97 -8.15 -13.10
CA TYR A 58 -8.97 -9.17 -12.83
C TYR A 58 -8.49 -9.13 -11.39
N SER A 59 -8.42 -10.29 -10.75
CA SER A 59 -7.98 -10.40 -9.35
C SER A 59 -6.52 -10.00 -9.14
N ASN A 60 -5.65 -10.23 -10.12
CA ASN A 60 -4.24 -9.82 -10.06
C ASN A 60 -4.08 -8.29 -10.02
N PHE A 61 -4.95 -7.54 -10.67
CA PHE A 61 -4.94 -6.07 -10.61
C PHE A 61 -5.32 -5.55 -9.22
N ASN A 62 -6.26 -6.24 -8.56
CA ASN A 62 -6.57 -5.95 -7.16
C ASN A 62 -5.43 -6.31 -6.22
N ALA A 63 -4.71 -7.40 -6.47
CA ALA A 63 -3.54 -7.79 -5.71
C ALA A 63 -2.45 -6.70 -5.76
N GLY A 64 -2.16 -6.15 -6.95
CA GLY A 64 -1.22 -5.03 -7.10
C GLY A 64 -1.61 -3.81 -6.26
N LYS A 65 -2.90 -3.47 -6.22
CA LYS A 65 -3.41 -2.39 -5.37
C LYS A 65 -3.21 -2.69 -3.88
N ILE A 66 -3.51 -3.91 -3.43
CA ILE A 66 -3.29 -4.31 -2.03
C ILE A 66 -1.80 -4.23 -1.66
N LEU A 67 -0.91 -4.65 -2.56
CA LEU A 67 0.53 -4.55 -2.34
C LEU A 67 0.99 -3.09 -2.20
N LEU A 68 0.40 -2.13 -2.93
CA LEU A 68 0.70 -0.70 -2.72
C LEU A 68 0.30 -0.21 -1.32
N TYR A 69 -0.79 -0.73 -0.74
CA TYR A 69 -1.11 -0.41 0.65
C TYR A 69 -0.10 -1.03 1.63
N LEU A 70 0.33 -2.26 1.39
CA LEU A 70 1.23 -2.98 2.30
C LEU A 70 2.69 -2.53 2.15
N GLU A 71 3.23 -2.53 0.95
CA GLU A 71 4.63 -2.22 0.68
C GLU A 71 4.87 -0.72 0.53
N GLY A 72 3.91 0.02 -0.04
CA GLY A 72 3.98 1.47 -0.21
C GLY A 72 3.59 2.22 1.06
N PHE A 73 2.30 2.34 1.35
CA PHE A 73 1.81 3.18 2.46
C PHE A 73 2.25 2.68 3.83
N ALA A 74 2.07 1.39 4.10
CA ALA A 74 2.50 0.79 5.36
C ALA A 74 4.02 0.59 5.43
N GLY A 75 4.69 0.57 4.27
CA GLY A 75 6.14 0.44 4.16
C GLY A 75 6.67 -0.87 4.70
N LEU A 76 5.92 -1.97 4.50
CA LEU A 76 6.28 -3.29 5.02
C LEU A 76 7.28 -3.99 4.12
N ASP A 77 8.38 -4.40 4.71
CA ASP A 77 9.34 -5.32 4.13
C ASP A 77 9.68 -6.40 5.18
N TYR A 78 9.42 -7.65 4.88
CA TYR A 78 9.66 -8.73 5.84
C TYR A 78 10.44 -9.90 5.24
N SER A 79 11.27 -10.47 6.08
CA SER A 79 12.05 -11.67 5.76
C SER A 79 11.87 -12.71 6.86
N ILE A 80 11.21 -13.81 6.52
CA ILE A 80 11.05 -14.93 7.45
C ILE A 80 12.41 -15.59 7.78
N PRO A 81 13.30 -15.83 6.80
CA PRO A 81 14.62 -16.38 7.07
C PRO A 81 15.47 -15.51 8.00
N ASP A 82 15.40 -14.19 7.85
CA ASP A 82 16.18 -13.24 8.65
C ASP A 82 15.47 -12.81 9.93
N ASP A 83 14.28 -13.35 10.18
CA ASP A 83 13.45 -13.09 11.35
C ASP A 83 13.19 -11.60 11.60
N ASN A 84 12.95 -10.82 10.52
CA ASN A 84 12.71 -9.38 10.62
C ASN A 84 11.48 -8.90 9.87
N LEU A 85 10.92 -7.79 10.40
CA LEU A 85 9.87 -6.98 9.80
C LEU A 85 10.34 -5.52 9.84
N THR A 86 10.75 -4.99 8.71
CA THR A 86 11.10 -3.58 8.55
C THR A 86 9.85 -2.77 8.19
N ILE A 87 9.68 -1.60 8.80
CA ILE A 87 8.55 -0.71 8.59
C ILE A 87 9.07 0.70 8.29
N ILE A 88 8.74 1.21 7.09
CA ILE A 88 9.06 2.57 6.63
C ILE A 88 7.75 3.20 6.14
N PRO A 89 6.92 3.76 7.02
CA PRO A 89 5.59 4.22 6.67
C PRO A 89 5.62 5.42 5.72
N SER A 90 4.67 5.45 4.79
CA SER A 90 4.47 6.54 3.84
C SER A 90 2.99 6.71 3.49
N PHE A 91 2.09 6.58 4.50
CA PHE A 91 0.67 6.74 4.24
C PHE A 91 0.28 8.21 4.00
N PRO A 92 -0.87 8.46 3.32
CA PRO A 92 -1.29 9.81 2.96
C PRO A 92 -1.46 10.74 4.16
N ASP A 93 -1.03 11.98 4.03
CA ASP A 93 -1.12 12.99 5.10
C ASP A 93 -2.57 13.32 5.48
N GLU A 94 -3.52 13.10 4.56
CA GLU A 94 -4.95 13.31 4.80
C GLU A 94 -5.59 12.21 5.66
N TRP A 95 -4.89 11.12 5.94
CA TRP A 95 -5.38 10.03 6.79
C TRP A 95 -4.91 10.23 8.22
N ASP A 96 -5.84 10.28 9.16
CA ASP A 96 -5.51 10.40 10.58
C ASP A 96 -4.83 9.16 11.13
N TRP A 97 -5.19 7.99 10.61
CA TRP A 97 -4.66 6.70 11.03
C TRP A 97 -4.84 5.60 9.97
N MET A 98 -4.07 4.55 10.12
CA MET A 98 -4.20 3.30 9.37
C MET A 98 -3.98 2.11 10.30
N GLU A 99 -4.71 1.02 10.10
CA GLU A 99 -4.50 -0.24 10.82
C GLU A 99 -4.43 -1.41 9.85
N LEU A 100 -3.47 -2.28 10.08
CA LEU A 100 -3.32 -3.55 9.38
C LEU A 100 -3.36 -4.72 10.37
N ARG A 101 -3.92 -5.84 9.92
CA ARG A 101 -3.85 -7.13 10.62
C ARG A 101 -3.37 -8.17 9.63
N LEU A 102 -2.19 -8.72 9.87
CA LEU A 102 -1.50 -9.61 8.96
C LEU A 102 -1.20 -10.95 9.61
N PRO A 103 -1.47 -12.07 8.94
CA PRO A 103 -1.03 -13.37 9.39
C PRO A 103 0.46 -13.52 9.07
N ILE A 104 1.31 -13.51 10.11
CA ILE A 104 2.75 -13.73 9.98
C ILE A 104 3.10 -14.96 10.80
N LYS A 105 3.67 -16.00 10.17
CA LYS A 105 3.88 -17.32 10.78
C LYS A 105 2.54 -17.82 11.38
N ASN A 106 2.53 -18.17 12.65
CA ASN A 106 1.36 -18.68 13.37
C ASN A 106 0.67 -17.60 14.23
N SER A 107 0.87 -16.33 13.93
CA SER A 107 0.38 -15.19 14.71
C SER A 107 -0.31 -14.16 13.85
N TRP A 108 -1.31 -13.48 14.41
CA TRP A 108 -1.89 -12.28 13.83
C TRP A 108 -1.16 -11.06 14.37
N THR A 109 -0.31 -10.48 13.53
CA THR A 109 0.36 -9.22 13.84
C THR A 109 -0.58 -8.05 13.54
N ARG A 110 -0.76 -7.16 14.50
CA ARG A 110 -1.49 -5.91 14.35
C ARG A 110 -0.53 -4.75 14.28
N ILE A 111 -0.69 -3.88 13.29
CA ILE A 111 0.13 -2.69 13.11
C ILE A 111 -0.79 -1.49 12.98
N ARG A 112 -0.59 -0.51 13.85
CA ARG A 112 -1.32 0.76 13.85
C ARG A 112 -0.37 1.90 13.56
N TYR A 113 -0.80 2.79 12.70
CA TYR A 113 -0.06 3.96 12.24
C TYR A 113 -0.86 5.22 12.56
N ASN A 114 -0.19 6.25 13.01
CA ASN A 114 -0.63 7.64 12.97
C ASN A 114 0.58 8.51 12.59
N HIS A 115 0.42 9.84 12.56
CA HIS A 115 1.51 10.74 12.15
C HIS A 115 2.70 10.76 13.14
N ASP A 116 2.48 10.35 14.40
CA ASP A 116 3.48 10.42 15.45
C ASP A 116 4.22 9.10 15.65
N GLU A 117 3.51 7.96 15.47
CA GLU A 117 4.07 6.66 15.83
C GLU A 117 3.51 5.50 15.01
N VAL A 118 4.27 4.40 15.01
CA VAL A 118 3.84 3.08 14.56
C VAL A 118 3.86 2.12 15.73
N VAL A 119 2.72 1.52 16.05
CA VAL A 119 2.58 0.52 17.12
C VAL A 119 2.41 -0.87 16.52
N VAL A 120 3.25 -1.81 16.93
CA VAL A 120 3.21 -3.21 16.46
C VAL A 120 2.92 -4.12 17.64
N GLU A 121 1.87 -4.93 17.52
CA GLU A 121 1.43 -5.89 18.53
C GLU A 121 1.52 -7.32 17.97
N ASN A 122 1.96 -8.26 18.79
CA ASN A 122 2.00 -9.70 18.50
C ASN A 122 2.82 -10.08 17.26
N SER A 123 3.89 -9.35 16.96
CA SER A 123 4.79 -9.72 15.86
C SER A 123 5.66 -10.91 16.29
N PRO A 124 5.67 -12.02 15.52
CA PRO A 124 6.62 -13.12 15.74
C PRO A 124 8.00 -12.81 15.12
N LEU A 125 8.18 -11.66 14.47
CA LEU A 125 9.42 -11.20 13.88
C LEU A 125 9.99 -10.03 14.67
N ARG A 126 11.30 -9.85 14.62
CA ARG A 126 11.96 -8.65 15.15
C ARG A 126 11.54 -7.43 14.34
N VAL A 127 10.95 -6.45 14.99
CA VAL A 127 10.46 -5.23 14.36
C VAL A 127 11.57 -4.19 14.27
N ILE A 128 11.79 -3.66 13.05
CA ILE A 128 12.74 -2.58 12.75
C ILE A 128 11.92 -1.42 12.17
N LYS A 129 11.78 -0.35 12.93
CA LYS A 129 11.11 0.86 12.47
C LYS A 129 12.16 1.83 11.94
N LYS A 130 11.95 2.35 10.73
CA LYS A 130 12.80 3.38 10.12
C LYS A 130 11.95 4.60 9.82
N GLN A 131 12.51 5.77 9.98
CA GLN A 131 11.89 7.00 9.51
C GLN A 131 12.12 7.14 8.00
N ARG A 132 11.14 7.71 7.34
CA ARG A 132 11.25 8.17 5.97
C ARG A 132 12.34 9.25 5.91
N ILE A 133 13.25 9.13 4.96
CA ILE A 133 14.24 10.16 4.65
C ILE A 133 13.69 10.88 3.41
N ASP A 134 13.20 12.10 3.63
CA ASP A 134 12.76 12.98 2.53
C ASP A 134 13.95 13.69 1.89
#